data_f079d0135e004eb08b6c9a134dfa6142
#
_entry.id   f079d0135e004eb08b6c9a134dfa6142
#
_cell.length_a   1.000
_cell.length_b   1.000
_cell.length_c   1.000
_cell.angle_alpha   90.00
_cell.angle_beta   90.00
_cell.angle_gamma   90.00
#
_symmetry.space_group_name_H-M   'P 1'
#
loop_
_entity.id
_entity.type
_entity.pdbx_description
1 polymer ?
#
loop_
_entity_poly.entity_id
_entity_poly.type
_entity_poly.pdbx_seq_one_letter_code
_entity_poly.pdbx_strand_id
1 'polypeptide(L)'
;IDTDSIIASGDDAEVIFNKMMDLAILCISAEAVGAMNASYVKTVQYTKEREQFSQPISNFQVLQHRMVDMFIETELTKSLLIKATLQLDSNDPDAQSTISALKVQVGKAGRLIGQNAVQLHGGMGVSNEMSIGHYLKRFTAIDSMFGNTSHHINKLSLIHISEPTRPERISYAV
;
A
#
# COMPACT_ATOMS: atom_id res chain seq x y z
N ILE A 1 -25.33 9.49 -25.80
CA ILE A 1 -24.11 8.70 -26.05
C ILE A 1 -24.37 7.96 -27.35
N ASP A 2 -23.49 8.13 -28.30
CA ASP A 2 -23.58 7.46 -29.59
C ASP A 2 -23.35 5.96 -29.38
N THR A 3 -24.19 5.10 -29.93
CA THR A 3 -24.08 3.64 -29.79
C THR A 3 -22.74 3.10 -30.29
N ASP A 4 -22.15 3.78 -31.28
CA ASP A 4 -20.83 3.44 -31.82
C ASP A 4 -19.66 3.72 -30.84
N SER A 5 -19.92 4.42 -29.72
CA SER A 5 -18.95 4.70 -28.67
C SER A 5 -18.96 3.64 -27.53
N ILE A 6 -19.84 2.64 -27.63
CA ILE A 6 -19.94 1.58 -26.62
C ILE A 6 -18.88 0.50 -26.93
N ILE A 7 -17.89 0.36 -26.04
CA ILE A 7 -16.80 -0.63 -26.18
C ILE A 7 -17.26 -2.02 -25.73
N ALA A 8 -18.09 -2.10 -24.68
CA ALA A 8 -18.62 -3.34 -24.15
C ALA A 8 -19.94 -3.08 -23.38
N SER A 9 -20.76 -4.10 -23.24
CA SER A 9 -22.02 -4.00 -22.47
C SER A 9 -22.30 -5.31 -21.72
N GLY A 10 -23.11 -5.24 -20.67
CA GLY A 10 -23.44 -6.41 -19.84
C GLY A 10 -22.22 -6.98 -19.11
N ASP A 11 -22.15 -8.30 -19.01
CA ASP A 11 -21.12 -9.03 -18.27
C ASP A 11 -19.71 -8.76 -18.80
N ASP A 12 -19.54 -8.60 -20.12
CA ASP A 12 -18.25 -8.27 -20.71
C ASP A 12 -17.71 -6.91 -20.23
N ALA A 13 -18.60 -5.93 -20.06
CA ALA A 13 -18.23 -4.62 -19.55
C ALA A 13 -17.73 -4.70 -18.09
N GLU A 14 -18.35 -5.54 -17.26
CA GLU A 14 -17.92 -5.77 -15.89
C GLU A 14 -16.54 -6.42 -15.81
N VAL A 15 -16.28 -7.44 -16.61
CA VAL A 15 -14.98 -8.11 -16.70
C VAL A 15 -13.88 -7.13 -17.10
N ILE A 16 -14.12 -6.34 -18.15
CA ILE A 16 -13.15 -5.34 -18.63
C ILE A 16 -12.90 -4.28 -17.55
N PHE A 17 -13.95 -3.77 -16.90
CA PHE A 17 -13.85 -2.77 -15.87
C PHE A 17 -13.04 -3.28 -14.66
N ASN A 18 -13.31 -4.49 -14.19
CA ASN A 18 -12.57 -5.10 -13.07
C ASN A 18 -11.09 -5.26 -13.42
N LYS A 19 -10.76 -5.72 -14.63
CA LYS A 19 -9.36 -5.82 -15.08
C LYS A 19 -8.66 -4.47 -15.17
N MET A 20 -9.36 -3.43 -15.63
CA MET A 20 -8.84 -2.06 -15.62
C MET A 20 -8.58 -1.55 -14.19
N MET A 21 -9.47 -1.84 -13.25
CA MET A 21 -9.30 -1.46 -11.85
C MET A 21 -8.10 -2.16 -11.21
N ASP A 22 -7.93 -3.44 -11.47
CA ASP A 22 -6.78 -4.21 -10.96
C ASP A 22 -5.45 -3.65 -11.50
N LEU A 23 -5.38 -3.34 -12.79
CA LEU A 23 -4.22 -2.68 -13.40
C LEU A 23 -3.96 -1.28 -12.79
N ALA A 24 -5.01 -0.49 -12.60
CA ALA A 24 -4.88 0.84 -12.00
C ALA A 24 -4.35 0.77 -10.56
N ILE A 25 -4.80 -0.21 -9.76
CA ILE A 25 -4.29 -0.46 -8.40
C ILE A 25 -2.81 -0.87 -8.45
N LEU A 26 -2.40 -1.73 -9.37
CA LEU A 26 -1.00 -2.11 -9.53
C LEU A 26 -0.11 -0.91 -9.90
N CYS A 27 -0.54 -0.10 -10.87
CA CYS A 27 0.22 1.09 -11.30
C CYS A 27 0.41 2.09 -10.15
N ILE A 28 -0.66 2.41 -9.40
CA ILE A 28 -0.55 3.35 -8.30
C ILE A 28 0.22 2.77 -7.10
N SER A 29 0.20 1.45 -6.92
CA SER A 29 1.00 0.75 -5.92
C SER A 29 2.48 0.76 -6.28
N ALA A 30 2.83 0.63 -7.57
CA ALA A 30 4.21 0.76 -8.05
C ALA A 30 4.76 2.17 -7.81
N GLU A 31 3.95 3.22 -8.07
CA GLU A 31 4.30 4.59 -7.72
C GLU A 31 4.56 4.73 -6.22
N ALA A 32 3.68 4.16 -5.38
CA ALA A 32 3.82 4.21 -3.93
C ALA A 32 5.12 3.55 -3.45
N VAL A 33 5.47 2.37 -3.97
CA VAL A 33 6.72 1.67 -3.64
C VAL A 33 7.94 2.51 -4.02
N GLY A 34 7.93 3.13 -5.20
CA GLY A 34 9.00 4.05 -5.61
C GLY A 34 9.14 5.25 -4.66
N ALA A 35 8.02 5.85 -4.28
CA ALA A 35 7.99 6.96 -3.33
C ALA A 35 8.42 6.56 -1.91
N MET A 36 8.06 5.35 -1.44
CA MET A 36 8.51 4.78 -0.16
C MET A 36 10.03 4.63 -0.13
N ASN A 37 10.61 4.01 -1.16
CA ASN A 37 12.05 3.85 -1.28
C ASN A 37 12.76 5.20 -1.31
N ALA A 38 12.28 6.16 -2.11
CA ALA A 38 12.86 7.50 -2.17
C ALA A 38 12.78 8.24 -0.83
N SER A 39 11.64 8.13 -0.12
CA SER A 39 11.44 8.72 1.20
C SER A 39 12.40 8.10 2.23
N TYR A 40 12.51 6.78 2.25
CA TYR A 40 13.43 6.04 3.12
C TYR A 40 14.89 6.45 2.90
N VAL A 41 15.38 6.39 1.65
CA VAL A 41 16.77 6.72 1.31
C VAL A 41 17.13 8.15 1.71
N LYS A 42 16.26 9.12 1.40
CA LYS A 42 16.45 10.53 1.80
C LYS A 42 16.48 10.71 3.31
N THR A 43 15.62 9.98 4.02
CA THR A 43 15.58 10.05 5.49
C THR A 43 16.85 9.50 6.11
N VAL A 44 17.34 8.35 5.63
CA VAL A 44 18.62 7.78 6.09
C VAL A 44 19.78 8.76 5.83
N GLN A 45 19.82 9.36 4.65
CA GLN A 45 20.87 10.31 4.31
C GLN A 45 20.82 11.55 5.22
N TYR A 46 19.64 12.14 5.39
CA TYR A 46 19.47 13.30 6.26
C TYR A 46 19.91 13.02 7.70
N THR A 47 19.55 11.84 8.26
CA THR A 47 19.92 11.49 9.64
C THR A 47 21.44 11.30 9.83
N LYS A 48 22.18 10.93 8.77
CA LYS A 48 23.64 10.84 8.78
C LYS A 48 24.33 12.20 8.74
N GLU A 49 23.71 13.18 8.08
CA GLU A 49 24.25 14.53 7.92
C GLU A 49 23.84 15.47 9.06
N ARG A 50 22.65 15.23 9.63
CA ARG A 50 22.13 16.08 10.70
C ARG A 50 22.79 15.78 12.04
N GLU A 51 23.47 16.73 12.62
CA GLU A 51 24.13 16.62 13.93
C GLU A 51 23.27 17.26 15.03
N GLN A 52 23.14 16.58 16.15
CA GLN A 52 22.61 17.04 17.42
C GLN A 52 23.33 16.34 18.57
N PHE A 53 23.51 17.03 19.70
CA PHE A 53 24.22 16.46 20.84
C PHE A 53 25.65 15.99 20.48
N SER A 54 26.34 16.76 19.63
CA SER A 54 27.72 16.52 19.16
C SER A 54 27.95 15.23 18.36
N GLN A 55 26.89 14.72 17.73
CA GLN A 55 26.99 13.54 16.85
C GLN A 55 25.85 13.53 15.81
N PRO A 56 26.01 12.76 14.70
CA PRO A 56 24.93 12.50 13.76
C PRO A 56 23.72 11.87 14.45
N ILE A 57 22.51 12.32 14.11
CA ILE A 57 21.31 11.77 14.74
C ILE A 57 21.06 10.30 14.38
N SER A 58 21.65 9.81 13.29
CA SER A 58 21.65 8.38 12.93
C SER A 58 22.29 7.47 13.97
N ASN A 59 23.10 7.99 14.90
CA ASN A 59 23.74 7.19 15.97
C ASN A 59 22.77 6.84 17.12
N PHE A 60 21.61 7.49 17.19
CA PHE A 60 20.63 7.19 18.22
C PHE A 60 19.81 5.95 17.85
N GLN A 61 19.88 4.92 18.69
CA GLN A 61 19.27 3.61 18.45
C GLN A 61 17.75 3.69 18.13
N VAL A 62 17.03 4.57 18.83
CA VAL A 62 15.58 4.74 18.60
C VAL A 62 15.28 5.22 17.18
N LEU A 63 16.17 6.02 16.56
CA LEU A 63 16.01 6.50 15.19
C LEU A 63 16.42 5.41 14.20
N GLN A 64 17.44 4.59 14.55
CA GLN A 64 17.83 3.42 13.75
C GLN A 64 16.67 2.43 13.64
N HIS A 65 15.98 2.11 14.74
CA HIS A 65 14.81 1.23 14.71
C HIS A 65 13.72 1.75 13.77
N ARG A 66 13.39 3.05 13.83
CA ARG A 66 12.41 3.64 12.92
C ARG A 66 12.82 3.53 11.45
N MET A 67 14.10 3.75 11.14
CA MET A 67 14.61 3.59 9.77
C MET A 67 14.58 2.12 9.31
N VAL A 68 14.85 1.18 10.21
CA VAL A 68 14.72 -0.25 9.91
C VAL A 68 13.27 -0.62 9.64
N ASP A 69 12.31 -0.14 10.42
CA ASP A 69 10.89 -0.36 10.19
C ASP A 69 10.45 0.19 8.83
N MET A 70 10.91 1.39 8.46
CA MET A 70 10.64 1.97 7.14
C MET A 70 11.19 1.10 6.01
N PHE A 71 12.40 0.55 6.18
CA PHE A 71 13.02 -0.35 5.21
C PHE A 71 12.22 -1.65 5.06
N ILE A 72 11.88 -2.29 6.17
CA ILE A 72 11.11 -3.55 6.18
C ILE A 72 9.77 -3.36 5.46
N GLU A 73 9.02 -2.31 5.79
CA GLU A 73 7.74 -2.02 5.17
C GLU A 73 7.87 -1.74 3.66
N THR A 74 8.95 -1.08 3.24
CA THR A 74 9.22 -0.83 1.82
C THR A 74 9.47 -2.15 1.08
N GLU A 75 10.32 -3.03 1.60
CA GLU A 75 10.66 -4.31 0.95
C GLU A 75 9.50 -5.31 0.96
N LEU A 76 8.71 -5.35 2.05
CA LEU A 76 7.48 -6.14 2.10
C LEU A 76 6.47 -5.69 1.04
N THR A 77 6.24 -4.38 0.92
CA THR A 77 5.31 -3.82 -0.07
C THR A 77 5.78 -4.09 -1.49
N LYS A 78 7.09 -3.95 -1.75
CA LYS A 78 7.71 -4.25 -3.04
C LYS A 78 7.56 -5.73 -3.40
N SER A 79 7.81 -6.64 -2.47
CA SER A 79 7.68 -8.08 -2.69
C SER A 79 6.24 -8.45 -3.01
N LEU A 80 5.27 -7.85 -2.31
CA LEU A 80 3.84 -8.08 -2.55
C LEU A 80 3.39 -7.50 -3.91
N LEU A 81 3.95 -6.34 -4.33
CA LEU A 81 3.71 -5.77 -5.65
C LEU A 81 4.18 -6.72 -6.76
N ILE A 82 5.40 -7.27 -6.64
CA ILE A 82 5.95 -8.23 -7.61
C ILE A 82 5.03 -9.47 -7.68
N LYS A 83 4.64 -10.03 -6.53
CA LYS A 83 3.74 -11.18 -6.47
C LYS A 83 2.42 -10.88 -7.18
N ALA A 84 1.77 -9.78 -6.85
CA ALA A 84 0.48 -9.40 -7.43
C ALA A 84 0.56 -9.20 -8.95
N THR A 85 1.66 -8.59 -9.43
CA THR A 85 1.90 -8.40 -10.87
C THR A 85 2.05 -9.72 -11.60
N LEU A 86 2.85 -10.66 -11.07
CA LEU A 86 3.06 -11.97 -11.68
C LEU A 86 1.77 -12.81 -11.69
N GLN A 87 0.98 -12.74 -10.62
CA GLN A 87 -0.31 -13.43 -10.56
C GLN A 87 -1.32 -12.87 -11.56
N LEU A 88 -1.38 -11.54 -11.73
CA LEU A 88 -2.26 -10.94 -12.72
C LEU A 88 -1.85 -11.32 -14.15
N ASP A 89 -0.55 -11.32 -14.45
CA ASP A 89 -0.01 -11.68 -15.76
C ASP A 89 -0.29 -13.15 -16.11
N SER A 90 -0.20 -14.03 -15.13
CA SER A 90 -0.51 -15.47 -15.30
C SER A 90 -1.99 -15.82 -15.25
N ASN A 91 -2.89 -14.84 -15.07
CA ASN A 91 -4.32 -15.04 -14.83
C ASN A 91 -4.61 -16.00 -13.65
N ASP A 92 -3.81 -15.93 -12.57
CA ASP A 92 -3.97 -16.69 -11.36
C ASP A 92 -5.32 -16.30 -10.67
N PRO A 93 -6.14 -17.26 -10.22
CA PRO A 93 -7.41 -16.98 -9.55
C PRO A 93 -7.26 -16.14 -8.28
N ASP A 94 -6.10 -16.21 -7.60
CA ASP A 94 -5.82 -15.44 -6.39
C ASP A 94 -5.33 -14.02 -6.66
N ALA A 95 -5.10 -13.63 -7.91
CA ALA A 95 -4.56 -12.32 -8.29
C ALA A 95 -5.35 -11.16 -7.66
N GLN A 96 -6.68 -11.21 -7.73
CA GLN A 96 -7.55 -10.13 -7.24
C GLN A 96 -7.50 -9.97 -5.72
N SER A 97 -7.39 -11.09 -4.99
CA SER A 97 -7.21 -11.07 -3.52
C SER A 97 -5.83 -10.51 -3.14
N THR A 98 -4.78 -10.91 -3.86
CA THR A 98 -3.42 -10.40 -3.66
C THR A 98 -3.31 -8.90 -3.99
N ILE A 99 -3.97 -8.41 -5.05
CA ILE A 99 -4.04 -6.99 -5.38
C ILE A 99 -4.75 -6.19 -4.28
N SER A 100 -5.83 -6.73 -3.72
CA SER A 100 -6.51 -6.11 -2.58
C SER A 100 -5.62 -6.08 -1.33
N ALA A 101 -4.89 -7.16 -1.04
CA ALA A 101 -3.92 -7.21 0.04
C ALA A 101 -2.76 -6.21 -0.16
N LEU A 102 -2.27 -6.07 -1.40
CA LEU A 102 -1.28 -5.07 -1.77
C LEU A 102 -1.78 -3.64 -1.49
N LYS A 103 -3.02 -3.34 -1.86
CA LYS A 103 -3.58 -2.00 -1.62
C LYS A 103 -3.72 -1.68 -0.13
N VAL A 104 -4.07 -2.66 0.71
CA VAL A 104 -4.05 -2.54 2.18
C VAL A 104 -2.64 -2.27 2.68
N GLN A 105 -1.66 -3.03 2.21
CA GLN A 105 -0.26 -2.87 2.59
C GLN A 105 0.28 -1.50 2.19
N VAL A 106 0.01 -1.04 0.97
CA VAL A 106 0.39 0.31 0.47
C VAL A 106 -0.16 1.42 1.37
N GLY A 107 -1.42 1.34 1.77
CA GLY A 107 -2.03 2.35 2.64
C GLY A 107 -1.39 2.38 4.04
N LYS A 108 -1.13 1.21 4.64
CA LYS A 108 -0.50 1.10 5.96
C LYS A 108 0.97 1.53 5.93
N ALA A 109 1.76 0.96 5.02
CA ALA A 109 3.19 1.24 4.87
C ALA A 109 3.44 2.70 4.47
N GLY A 110 2.66 3.25 3.53
CA GLY A 110 2.77 4.64 3.12
C GLY A 110 2.56 5.62 4.27
N ARG A 111 1.56 5.35 5.12
CA ARG A 111 1.32 6.16 6.31
C ARG A 111 2.47 6.05 7.31
N LEU A 112 2.93 4.84 7.62
CA LEU A 112 4.04 4.60 8.56
C LEU A 112 5.31 5.28 8.07
N ILE A 113 5.70 5.05 6.82
CA ILE A 113 6.93 5.60 6.23
C ILE A 113 6.86 7.12 6.14
N GLY A 114 5.75 7.67 5.65
CA GLY A 114 5.58 9.10 5.52
C GLY A 114 5.63 9.84 6.86
N GLN A 115 4.95 9.32 7.88
CA GLN A 115 4.96 9.90 9.23
C GLN A 115 6.35 9.81 9.89
N ASN A 116 7.03 8.65 9.78
CA ASN A 116 8.38 8.50 10.31
C ASN A 116 9.39 9.39 9.58
N ALA A 117 9.28 9.52 8.26
CA ALA A 117 10.14 10.40 7.50
C ALA A 117 10.00 11.87 7.94
N VAL A 118 8.76 12.38 8.06
CA VAL A 118 8.50 13.73 8.56
C VAL A 118 9.03 13.90 9.98
N GLN A 119 8.77 12.93 10.86
CA GLN A 119 9.24 12.98 12.25
C GLN A 119 10.77 13.04 12.36
N LEU A 120 11.48 12.22 11.55
CA LEU A 120 12.95 12.17 11.55
C LEU A 120 13.61 13.43 10.98
N HIS A 121 12.92 14.15 10.09
CA HIS A 121 13.35 15.45 9.58
C HIS A 121 12.97 16.61 10.52
N GLY A 122 12.06 16.39 11.49
CA GLY A 122 11.57 17.43 12.39
C GLY A 122 10.92 18.59 11.64
N GLY A 123 11.19 19.83 12.06
CA GLY A 123 10.62 21.02 11.43
C GLY A 123 10.89 21.14 9.92
N MET A 124 12.02 20.62 9.44
CA MET A 124 12.34 20.59 8.01
C MET A 124 11.40 19.65 7.22
N GLY A 125 10.91 18.59 7.84
CA GLY A 125 10.02 17.61 7.17
C GLY A 125 8.64 18.17 6.81
N VAL A 126 8.22 19.28 7.42
CA VAL A 126 6.95 19.97 7.10
C VAL A 126 7.14 21.20 6.23
N SER A 127 8.39 21.60 5.92
CA SER A 127 8.65 22.73 5.03
C SER A 127 8.31 22.37 3.58
N ASN A 128 7.91 23.37 2.80
CA ASN A 128 7.61 23.16 1.37
C ASN A 128 8.87 22.96 0.52
N GLU A 129 10.04 23.26 1.05
CA GLU A 129 11.34 23.11 0.37
C GLU A 129 11.79 21.65 0.35
N MET A 130 11.37 20.87 1.35
CA MET A 130 11.73 19.45 1.46
C MET A 130 10.67 18.55 0.84
N SER A 131 11.12 17.62 -0.01
CA SER A 131 10.21 16.68 -0.68
C SER A 131 9.50 15.68 0.25
N ILE A 132 9.94 15.55 1.50
CA ILE A 132 9.42 14.56 2.46
C ILE A 132 7.93 14.80 2.76
N GLY A 133 7.52 16.03 3.00
CA GLY A 133 6.12 16.38 3.22
C GLY A 133 5.24 16.08 1.99
N HIS A 134 5.79 16.21 0.78
CA HIS A 134 5.08 15.88 -0.46
C HIS A 134 4.86 14.37 -0.60
N TYR A 135 5.82 13.52 -0.18
CA TYR A 135 5.61 12.07 -0.16
C TYR A 135 4.47 11.66 0.79
N LEU A 136 4.42 12.22 2.01
CA LEU A 136 3.32 11.93 2.95
C LEU A 136 1.96 12.32 2.36
N LYS A 137 1.85 13.51 1.75
CA LYS A 137 0.63 13.95 1.06
C LYS A 137 0.26 12.99 -0.07
N ARG A 138 1.25 12.54 -0.86
CA ARG A 138 1.00 11.60 -1.95
C ARG A 138 0.54 10.24 -1.47
N PHE A 139 1.14 9.68 -0.40
CA PHE A 139 0.68 8.43 0.21
C PHE A 139 -0.78 8.53 0.68
N THR A 140 -1.16 9.65 1.28
CA THR A 140 -2.54 9.89 1.71
C THR A 140 -3.51 9.92 0.52
N ALA A 141 -3.11 10.56 -0.59
CA ALA A 141 -3.90 10.58 -1.82
C ALA A 141 -4.02 9.17 -2.43
N ILE A 142 -2.91 8.42 -2.51
CA ILE A 142 -2.89 7.05 -3.02
C ILE A 142 -3.79 6.13 -2.20
N ASP A 143 -3.82 6.26 -0.87
CA ASP A 143 -4.72 5.45 -0.03
C ASP A 143 -6.20 5.65 -0.41
N SER A 144 -6.61 6.87 -0.76
CA SER A 144 -8.00 7.16 -1.12
C SER A 144 -8.39 6.75 -2.55
N MET A 145 -7.43 6.57 -3.47
CA MET A 145 -7.70 6.22 -4.87
C MET A 145 -8.00 4.73 -5.02
N PHE A 146 -8.97 4.39 -5.88
CA PHE A 146 -9.38 3.01 -6.21
C PHE A 146 -9.79 2.15 -4.99
N GLY A 147 -10.39 2.77 -4.00
CA GLY A 147 -10.73 2.16 -2.72
C GLY A 147 -9.63 2.35 -1.67
N ASN A 148 -10.02 2.73 -0.46
CA ASN A 148 -9.10 2.93 0.65
C ASN A 148 -8.76 1.60 1.36
N THR A 149 -7.83 1.67 2.32
CA THR A 149 -7.42 0.52 3.14
C THR A 149 -8.62 -0.23 3.73
N SER A 150 -9.63 0.47 4.29
CA SER A 150 -10.80 -0.17 4.89
C SER A 150 -11.68 -0.89 3.85
N HIS A 151 -11.85 -0.30 2.66
CA HIS A 151 -12.58 -0.94 1.55
C HIS A 151 -11.95 -2.29 1.17
N HIS A 152 -10.63 -2.32 0.99
CA HIS A 152 -9.92 -3.55 0.60
C HIS A 152 -9.84 -4.58 1.74
N ILE A 153 -9.78 -4.15 3.01
CA ILE A 153 -9.91 -5.07 4.16
C ILE A 153 -11.28 -5.75 4.14
N ASN A 154 -12.36 -4.98 3.94
CA ASN A 154 -13.71 -5.54 3.86
C ASN A 154 -13.84 -6.52 2.68
N LYS A 155 -13.30 -6.17 1.51
CA LYS A 155 -13.28 -7.08 0.34
C LYS A 155 -12.58 -8.39 0.66
N LEU A 156 -11.41 -8.36 1.32
CA LEU A 156 -10.67 -9.55 1.74
C LEU A 156 -11.43 -10.38 2.79
N SER A 157 -12.07 -9.74 3.76
CA SER A 157 -12.83 -10.43 4.80
C SER A 157 -14.04 -11.18 4.24
N LEU A 158 -14.71 -10.63 3.23
CA LEU A 158 -15.84 -11.29 2.57
C LEU A 158 -15.41 -12.55 1.81
N ILE A 159 -14.22 -12.59 1.25
CA ILE A 159 -13.66 -13.77 0.59
C ILE A 159 -13.42 -14.91 1.62
N HIS A 160 -13.01 -14.57 2.84
CA HIS A 160 -12.78 -15.56 3.91
C HIS A 160 -14.04 -15.95 4.69
N ILE A 161 -15.09 -15.13 4.68
CA ILE A 161 -16.35 -15.39 5.41
C ILE A 161 -17.32 -16.24 4.57
N SER A 162 -17.07 -16.43 3.28
CA SER A 162 -17.92 -17.25 2.40
C SER A 162 -17.84 -18.77 2.67
N GLU A 163 -16.98 -19.23 3.59
CA GLU A 163 -17.10 -20.57 4.18
C GLU A 163 -17.92 -20.47 5.47
N PRO A 164 -19.23 -20.79 5.46
CA PRO A 164 -19.99 -20.88 6.69
C PRO A 164 -19.55 -22.13 7.46
N THR A 165 -18.66 -21.97 8.41
CA THR A 165 -18.59 -22.91 9.55
C THR A 165 -19.87 -22.72 10.36
N ARG A 166 -21.00 -23.13 9.78
CA ARG A 166 -22.24 -23.30 10.51
C ARG A 166 -22.07 -24.61 11.27
N PRO A 167 -21.95 -24.63 12.61
CA PRO A 167 -21.99 -25.88 13.34
C PRO A 167 -23.31 -26.56 13.00
N GLU A 168 -23.24 -27.74 12.39
CA GLU A 168 -24.42 -28.59 12.24
C GLU A 168 -25.00 -28.80 13.65
N ARG A 169 -26.29 -28.49 13.80
CA ARG A 169 -27.00 -28.77 15.04
C ARG A 169 -26.87 -30.26 15.29
N ILE A 170 -26.16 -30.63 16.36
CA ILE A 170 -26.15 -31.98 16.88
C ILE A 170 -27.61 -32.24 17.28
N SER A 171 -28.32 -33.07 16.48
CA SER A 171 -29.65 -33.54 16.82
C SER A 171 -29.44 -34.55 17.94
N TYR A 172 -29.80 -34.19 19.15
CA TYR A 172 -30.00 -35.19 20.21
C TYR A 172 -31.23 -36.01 19.84
N ALA A 173 -31.00 -37.25 19.38
CA ALA A 173 -32.02 -38.24 19.34
C ALA A 173 -32.35 -38.64 20.80
N VAL A 174 -33.62 -38.45 21.19
CA VAL A 174 -34.21 -38.99 22.41
C VAL A 174 -34.69 -40.39 22.10
#